data_8205f136edea0bf0b97787dcbda1691d
#
_entry.id   8205f136edea0bf0b97787dcbda1691d
#
_cell.length_a   1.000
_cell.length_b   1.000
_cell.length_c   1.000
_cell.angle_alpha   90.00
_cell.angle_beta   90.00
_cell.angle_gamma   90.00
#
_symmetry.space_group_name_H-M   'P 1'
#
loop_
_entity.id
_entity.type
_entity.pdbx_description
1 polymer ?
#
loop_
_entity_poly.entity_id
_entity_poly.type
_entity_poly.pdbx_seq_one_letter_code
_entity_poly.pdbx_strand_id
1 'polypeptide(L)'
;MTQDKLRNIAIIAHVDHGKTTLVDQMLKQGGVYRENQVVADRVMDSGDLERERGITILAKNTAVHYKDYKINIVDTPGHADFSGEVERILKMVDGVLLLVDAAEGPMPQTRFVLQKALDLGHKVIVVVNKIDRPDARVHEVIDEVLELLLDLNATEEQFESPTLFCSARRGIASYSPDEEGTDLTPLFETIVNYIDPPKGDREGPLQLLVSSIDYNEFVGRIGIGRIERGTVRQNQEVIVCDYHDPSIKEKQKIVTLYEFTGLGRSPIQEASAGEIVAFSGISDITIGRTLCVADAIEPLPFVKISDPTIEMTFSINDSPFAGREGKYVTSRNLRDRLQRELLKDVSLHVKEVGTDSFNVAGRGEMHLSILIETMRREGYEFQVSTPHVLNKEIDGKLCEPIERMVADVPENSVGSVIDKMAQRKGELISMTPIGSRMRLEFLVPTRGLFGYRNEFLTDTRGEGIMASTLETYQPVKGEIERRLTGSLVAFETGEACAYGLGNVQDRGTLFIAPGTEVYAGMIVGQCNRNEDMSVNVCKKKQLTNMRAAGSDEAIRLAPPKVLSLEQCMEYLADDELLEVTPKSLRMRKRILDHSARMRAASKAKN
;
A
#
# COMPACT_ATOMS: atom_id res chain seq x y z
N MET A 1 2.88 -27.68 -21.47
CA MET A 1 1.49 -28.00 -21.08
C MET A 1 0.53 -27.61 -22.19
N THR A 2 -0.62 -28.26 -22.37
CA THR A 2 -1.62 -27.80 -23.35
C THR A 2 -2.38 -26.61 -22.76
N GLN A 3 -2.78 -25.65 -23.60
CA GLN A 3 -3.46 -24.41 -23.19
C GLN A 3 -4.79 -24.71 -22.44
N ASP A 4 -5.52 -25.74 -22.84
CA ASP A 4 -6.76 -26.18 -22.19
C ASP A 4 -6.59 -26.59 -20.72
N LYS A 5 -5.39 -26.98 -20.32
CA LYS A 5 -5.03 -27.40 -18.95
C LYS A 5 -4.47 -26.26 -18.11
N LEU A 6 -4.51 -25.02 -18.61
CA LEU A 6 -4.00 -23.84 -17.91
C LEU A 6 -5.16 -22.99 -17.42
N ARG A 7 -5.05 -22.44 -16.20
CA ARG A 7 -5.96 -21.43 -15.62
C ARG A 7 -5.14 -20.32 -15.01
N ASN A 8 -5.50 -19.09 -15.32
CA ASN A 8 -4.88 -17.90 -14.74
C ASN A 8 -5.93 -17.15 -13.92
N ILE A 9 -5.75 -17.05 -12.62
CA ILE A 9 -6.69 -16.41 -11.71
C ILE A 9 -6.02 -15.36 -10.84
N ALA A 10 -6.76 -14.31 -10.49
CA ALA A 10 -6.38 -13.36 -9.46
C ALA A 10 -7.27 -13.53 -8.23
N ILE A 11 -6.73 -13.26 -7.04
CA ILE A 11 -7.52 -13.28 -5.81
C ILE A 11 -7.75 -11.86 -5.35
N ILE A 12 -9.03 -11.47 -5.28
CA ILE A 12 -9.50 -10.18 -4.81
C ILE A 12 -10.07 -10.37 -3.40
N ALA A 13 -9.54 -9.64 -2.44
CA ALA A 13 -10.03 -9.70 -1.06
C ALA A 13 -9.76 -8.38 -0.33
N HIS A 14 -10.58 -8.08 0.65
CA HIS A 14 -10.26 -7.07 1.64
C HIS A 14 -9.15 -7.56 2.59
N VAL A 15 -8.48 -6.61 3.26
CA VAL A 15 -7.54 -6.92 4.34
C VAL A 15 -8.23 -7.82 5.37
N ASP A 16 -7.52 -8.80 5.89
CA ASP A 16 -7.99 -9.78 6.87
C ASP A 16 -9.12 -10.73 6.42
N HIS A 17 -9.66 -10.66 5.21
CA HIS A 17 -10.64 -11.64 4.71
C HIS A 17 -10.07 -13.06 4.52
N GLY A 18 -8.76 -13.24 4.73
CA GLY A 18 -8.10 -14.55 4.72
C GLY A 18 -7.48 -14.96 3.38
N LYS A 19 -7.17 -14.00 2.51
CA LYS A 19 -6.54 -14.24 1.20
C LYS A 19 -5.27 -15.08 1.31
N THR A 20 -4.31 -14.64 2.11
CA THR A 20 -3.03 -15.34 2.30
C THR A 20 -3.22 -16.74 2.85
N THR A 21 -4.13 -16.90 3.82
CA THR A 21 -4.45 -18.21 4.41
C THR A 21 -5.04 -19.16 3.36
N LEU A 22 -5.93 -18.66 2.49
CA LEU A 22 -6.51 -19.46 1.41
C LEU A 22 -5.44 -19.91 0.41
N VAL A 23 -4.57 -19.00 -0.04
CA VAL A 23 -3.47 -19.33 -0.96
C VAL A 23 -2.50 -20.33 -0.34
N ASP A 24 -2.16 -20.18 0.94
CA ASP A 24 -1.31 -21.15 1.64
C ASP A 24 -1.93 -22.54 1.66
N GLN A 25 -3.24 -22.64 1.87
CA GLN A 25 -3.94 -23.93 1.82
C GLN A 25 -4.03 -24.50 0.40
N MET A 26 -4.23 -23.65 -0.60
CA MET A 26 -4.19 -24.08 -2.01
C MET A 26 -2.79 -24.62 -2.37
N LEU A 27 -1.72 -24.00 -1.91
CA LEU A 27 -0.34 -24.47 -2.10
C LEU A 27 -0.09 -25.81 -1.40
N LYS A 28 -0.60 -25.97 -0.17
CA LYS A 28 -0.47 -27.23 0.60
C LYS A 28 -1.20 -28.38 -0.10
N GLN A 29 -2.45 -28.17 -0.51
CA GLN A 29 -3.27 -29.22 -1.13
C GLN A 29 -2.98 -29.40 -2.63
N GLY A 30 -2.41 -28.40 -3.30
CA GLY A 30 -1.98 -28.45 -4.70
C GLY A 30 -0.62 -29.16 -4.91
N GLY A 31 -0.12 -29.89 -3.92
CA GLY A 31 1.05 -30.75 -4.03
C GLY A 31 2.40 -30.03 -4.20
N VAL A 32 2.47 -28.74 -3.85
CA VAL A 32 3.69 -27.93 -3.95
C VAL A 32 4.72 -28.31 -2.88
N TYR A 33 4.26 -28.78 -1.72
CA TYR A 33 5.13 -29.15 -0.60
C TYR A 33 5.25 -30.67 -0.45
N ARG A 34 6.41 -31.14 0.00
CA ARG A 34 6.61 -32.55 0.37
C ARG A 34 5.85 -32.85 1.68
N GLU A 35 5.32 -34.06 1.83
CA GLU A 35 4.48 -34.50 2.95
C GLU A 35 5.06 -34.22 4.37
N ASN A 36 6.38 -34.05 4.50
CA ASN A 36 7.05 -33.81 5.78
C ASN A 36 7.72 -32.41 5.89
N GLN A 37 7.39 -31.48 5.00
CA GLN A 37 7.98 -30.15 5.03
C GLN A 37 7.20 -29.26 5.99
N VAL A 38 7.85 -28.82 7.08
CA VAL A 38 7.30 -27.79 7.98
C VAL A 38 7.30 -26.46 7.23
N VAL A 39 6.13 -25.99 6.89
CA VAL A 39 5.93 -24.71 6.19
C VAL A 39 5.47 -23.67 7.22
N ALA A 40 6.13 -22.51 7.24
CA ALA A 40 5.70 -21.40 8.07
C ALA A 40 4.32 -20.90 7.60
N ASP A 41 3.48 -20.46 8.52
CA ASP A 41 2.21 -19.85 8.16
C ASP A 41 2.44 -18.50 7.44
N ARG A 42 1.52 -18.13 6.52
CA ARG A 42 1.57 -16.91 5.70
C ARG A 42 2.79 -16.84 4.77
N VAL A 43 3.02 -17.89 4.02
CA VAL A 43 4.17 -18.02 3.13
C VAL A 43 4.16 -16.98 2.00
N MET A 44 2.97 -16.55 1.55
CA MET A 44 2.83 -15.50 0.53
C MET A 44 3.20 -14.11 1.08
N ASP A 45 2.91 -13.80 2.33
CA ASP A 45 3.33 -12.55 2.98
C ASP A 45 4.76 -12.71 3.51
N SER A 46 5.74 -12.77 2.61
CA SER A 46 7.15 -12.98 2.96
C SER A 46 7.81 -11.76 3.61
N GLY A 47 7.24 -10.56 3.45
CA GLY A 47 7.69 -9.33 4.08
C GLY A 47 7.23 -9.20 5.53
N ASP A 48 8.12 -8.83 6.46
CA ASP A 48 7.73 -8.59 7.85
C ASP A 48 6.67 -7.50 7.96
N LEU A 49 6.73 -6.46 7.09
CA LEU A 49 5.75 -5.38 7.00
C LEU A 49 4.38 -5.85 6.51
N GLU A 50 4.34 -6.76 5.53
CA GLU A 50 3.09 -7.36 5.05
C GLU A 50 2.40 -8.15 6.15
N ARG A 51 3.18 -8.93 6.93
CA ARG A 51 2.67 -9.72 8.06
C ARG A 51 2.15 -8.85 9.20
N GLU A 52 2.87 -7.78 9.56
CA GLU A 52 2.48 -6.88 10.65
C GLU A 52 1.25 -6.05 10.31
N ARG A 53 1.16 -5.60 9.05
CA ARG A 53 0.05 -4.76 8.56
C ARG A 53 -1.14 -5.56 8.05
N GLY A 54 -0.95 -6.87 7.84
CA GLY A 54 -1.98 -7.75 7.27
C GLY A 54 -2.33 -7.46 5.81
N ILE A 55 -1.52 -6.66 5.09
CA ILE A 55 -1.79 -6.24 3.70
C ILE A 55 -0.76 -6.82 2.73
N THR A 56 -1.19 -7.20 1.54
CA THR A 56 -0.29 -7.46 0.42
C THR A 56 0.20 -6.13 -0.16
N ILE A 57 1.51 -5.93 -0.17
CA ILE A 57 2.16 -4.72 -0.69
C ILE A 57 2.55 -4.92 -2.16
N LEU A 58 3.16 -6.07 -2.47
CA LEU A 58 3.60 -6.42 -3.81
C LEU A 58 2.83 -7.63 -4.33
N ALA A 59 2.40 -7.54 -5.58
CA ALA A 59 1.81 -8.66 -6.29
C ALA A 59 2.78 -9.84 -6.37
N LYS A 60 2.30 -11.03 -6.06
CA LYS A 60 3.08 -12.26 -6.14
C LYS A 60 2.41 -13.24 -7.07
N ASN A 61 3.24 -13.86 -7.89
CA ASN A 61 2.80 -14.93 -8.78
C ASN A 61 3.19 -16.27 -8.18
N THR A 62 2.23 -17.18 -8.14
CA THR A 62 2.46 -18.56 -7.74
C THR A 62 1.70 -19.51 -8.67
N ALA A 63 2.03 -20.78 -8.64
CA ALA A 63 1.30 -21.78 -9.41
C ALA A 63 1.11 -23.04 -8.58
N VAL A 64 -0.07 -23.63 -8.70
CA VAL A 64 -0.42 -24.91 -8.10
C VAL A 64 -0.84 -25.89 -9.19
N HIS A 65 -0.65 -27.18 -8.94
CA HIS A 65 -1.13 -28.25 -9.82
C HIS A 65 -2.33 -28.93 -9.17
N TYR A 66 -3.38 -29.10 -9.97
CA TYR A 66 -4.56 -29.86 -9.56
C TYR A 66 -4.88 -30.88 -10.67
N LYS A 67 -4.74 -32.16 -10.39
CA LYS A 67 -4.80 -33.22 -11.42
C LYS A 67 -3.81 -32.89 -12.56
N ASP A 68 -4.32 -32.78 -13.79
CA ASP A 68 -3.53 -32.42 -14.98
C ASP A 68 -3.50 -30.90 -15.25
N TYR A 69 -4.11 -30.09 -14.40
CA TYR A 69 -4.20 -28.64 -14.60
C TYR A 69 -3.11 -27.91 -13.84
N LYS A 70 -2.61 -26.83 -14.46
CA LYS A 70 -1.78 -25.81 -13.83
C LYS A 70 -2.64 -24.58 -13.60
N ILE A 71 -2.74 -24.14 -12.36
CA ILE A 71 -3.47 -22.94 -11.96
C ILE A 71 -2.44 -21.91 -11.53
N ASN A 72 -2.26 -20.87 -12.33
CA ASN A 72 -1.48 -19.71 -11.95
C ASN A 72 -2.36 -18.80 -11.08
N ILE A 73 -1.83 -18.43 -9.94
CA ILE A 73 -2.51 -17.59 -8.96
C ILE A 73 -1.70 -16.30 -8.83
N VAL A 74 -2.34 -15.18 -9.12
CA VAL A 74 -1.76 -13.86 -8.93
C VAL A 74 -2.40 -13.21 -7.72
N ASP A 75 -1.59 -12.94 -6.71
CA ASP A 75 -2.03 -12.25 -5.52
C ASP A 75 -2.12 -10.74 -5.79
N THR A 76 -3.27 -10.12 -5.49
CA THR A 76 -3.51 -8.71 -5.76
C THR A 76 -3.36 -7.87 -4.50
N PRO A 77 -2.69 -6.69 -4.59
CA PRO A 77 -2.74 -5.72 -3.52
C PRO A 77 -4.18 -5.28 -3.24
N GLY A 78 -4.55 -5.18 -1.96
CA GLY A 78 -5.90 -4.78 -1.55
C GLY A 78 -6.08 -3.27 -1.35
N HIS A 79 -5.01 -2.48 -1.41
CA HIS A 79 -5.06 -1.04 -1.11
C HIS A 79 -5.12 -0.19 -2.38
N ALA A 80 -5.90 0.90 -2.32
CA ALA A 80 -6.14 1.80 -3.46
C ALA A 80 -4.86 2.46 -4.01
N ASP A 81 -3.85 2.71 -3.18
CA ASP A 81 -2.55 3.27 -3.61
C ASP A 81 -1.84 2.38 -4.66
N PHE A 82 -2.20 1.09 -4.72
CA PHE A 82 -1.67 0.12 -5.67
C PHE A 82 -2.61 -0.16 -6.85
N SER A 83 -3.61 0.70 -7.09
CA SER A 83 -4.64 0.52 -8.13
C SER A 83 -4.09 0.23 -9.53
N GLY A 84 -3.01 0.89 -9.93
CA GLY A 84 -2.36 0.63 -11.22
C GLY A 84 -1.71 -0.76 -11.33
N GLU A 85 -1.30 -1.36 -10.21
CA GLU A 85 -0.81 -2.74 -10.18
C GLU A 85 -1.94 -3.73 -10.33
N VAL A 86 -3.05 -3.48 -9.64
CA VAL A 86 -4.25 -4.30 -9.73
C VAL A 86 -4.74 -4.40 -11.18
N GLU A 87 -4.82 -3.28 -11.91
CA GLU A 87 -5.28 -3.29 -13.30
C GLU A 87 -4.34 -4.08 -14.23
N ARG A 88 -3.02 -3.97 -14.02
CA ARG A 88 -2.04 -4.75 -14.79
C ARG A 88 -2.12 -6.25 -14.50
N ILE A 89 -2.35 -6.60 -13.22
CA ILE A 89 -2.53 -7.99 -12.81
C ILE A 89 -3.78 -8.57 -13.44
N LEU A 90 -4.90 -7.85 -13.36
CA LEU A 90 -6.16 -8.31 -13.94
C LEU A 90 -6.05 -8.58 -15.44
N LYS A 91 -5.21 -7.85 -16.18
CA LYS A 91 -4.94 -8.15 -17.60
C LYS A 91 -4.15 -9.44 -17.84
N MET A 92 -3.46 -9.97 -16.83
CA MET A 92 -2.72 -11.25 -16.97
C MET A 92 -3.57 -12.48 -16.70
N VAL A 93 -4.78 -12.32 -16.16
CA VAL A 93 -5.62 -13.43 -15.72
C VAL A 93 -6.88 -13.58 -16.57
N ASP A 94 -7.54 -14.71 -16.44
CA ASP A 94 -8.76 -15.06 -17.20
C ASP A 94 -10.00 -15.09 -16.30
N GLY A 95 -9.82 -15.04 -14.98
CA GLY A 95 -10.88 -14.98 -14.00
C GLY A 95 -10.40 -14.55 -12.63
N VAL A 96 -11.35 -14.28 -11.73
CA VAL A 96 -11.05 -13.79 -10.39
C VAL A 96 -11.79 -14.58 -9.31
N LEU A 97 -11.14 -14.77 -8.17
CA LEU A 97 -11.75 -15.23 -6.93
C LEU A 97 -12.06 -14.01 -6.07
N LEU A 98 -13.33 -13.74 -5.82
CA LEU A 98 -13.79 -12.73 -4.89
C LEU A 98 -13.95 -13.35 -3.50
N LEU A 99 -13.00 -13.06 -2.60
CA LEU A 99 -13.00 -13.59 -1.24
C LEU A 99 -13.66 -12.60 -0.28
N VAL A 100 -14.72 -13.02 0.39
CA VAL A 100 -15.51 -12.20 1.31
C VAL A 100 -15.58 -12.88 2.68
N ASP A 101 -15.40 -12.13 3.76
CA ASP A 101 -15.57 -12.62 5.13
C ASP A 101 -17.06 -12.84 5.43
N ALA A 102 -17.42 -14.02 5.98
CA ALA A 102 -18.79 -14.40 6.31
C ALA A 102 -19.46 -13.53 7.39
N ALA A 103 -18.68 -12.78 8.18
CA ALA A 103 -19.20 -11.88 9.21
C ALA A 103 -19.23 -10.41 8.75
N GLU A 104 -18.18 -9.98 8.01
CA GLU A 104 -17.99 -8.59 7.63
C GLU A 104 -18.71 -8.21 6.33
N GLY A 105 -18.80 -9.15 5.38
CA GLY A 105 -19.38 -8.88 4.06
C GLY A 105 -18.42 -8.17 3.10
N PRO A 106 -18.90 -7.69 1.93
CA PRO A 106 -18.08 -7.02 0.94
C PRO A 106 -17.71 -5.59 1.38
N MET A 107 -16.42 -5.28 1.37
CA MET A 107 -15.86 -4.02 1.83
C MET A 107 -15.58 -3.01 0.70
N PRO A 108 -15.55 -1.68 0.96
CA PRO A 108 -15.35 -0.63 -0.06
C PRO A 108 -14.11 -0.81 -0.93
N GLN A 109 -13.01 -1.29 -0.37
CA GLN A 109 -11.78 -1.52 -1.14
C GLN A 109 -11.97 -2.62 -2.19
N THR A 110 -12.74 -3.66 -1.87
CA THR A 110 -13.08 -4.75 -2.77
C THR A 110 -13.87 -4.25 -3.99
N ARG A 111 -14.74 -3.25 -3.80
CA ARG A 111 -15.56 -2.65 -4.85
C ARG A 111 -14.73 -2.15 -6.04
N PHE A 112 -13.67 -1.41 -5.78
CA PHE A 112 -12.82 -0.86 -6.85
C PHE A 112 -12.16 -1.96 -7.68
N VAL A 113 -11.57 -2.96 -7.02
CA VAL A 113 -10.88 -4.05 -7.71
C VAL A 113 -11.86 -4.92 -8.48
N LEU A 114 -13.02 -5.20 -7.88
CA LEU A 114 -14.10 -5.95 -8.51
C LEU A 114 -14.65 -5.21 -9.73
N GLN A 115 -14.91 -3.89 -9.65
CA GLN A 115 -15.36 -3.09 -10.79
C GLN A 115 -14.40 -3.25 -11.97
N LYS A 116 -13.09 -3.13 -11.73
CA LYS A 116 -12.08 -3.30 -12.79
C LYS A 116 -12.07 -4.70 -13.39
N ALA A 117 -12.30 -5.73 -12.59
CA ALA A 117 -12.40 -7.10 -13.07
C ALA A 117 -13.66 -7.29 -13.95
N LEU A 118 -14.80 -6.74 -13.53
CA LEU A 118 -16.05 -6.78 -14.29
C LEU A 118 -15.94 -6.00 -15.61
N ASP A 119 -15.34 -4.81 -15.60
CA ASP A 119 -15.09 -3.98 -16.80
C ASP A 119 -14.23 -4.72 -17.84
N LEU A 120 -13.31 -5.57 -17.40
CA LEU A 120 -12.48 -6.42 -18.27
C LEU A 120 -13.19 -7.68 -18.74
N GLY A 121 -14.44 -7.92 -18.29
CA GLY A 121 -15.22 -9.08 -18.67
C GLY A 121 -14.78 -10.39 -18.01
N HIS A 122 -14.06 -10.32 -16.87
CA HIS A 122 -13.63 -11.53 -16.17
C HIS A 122 -14.80 -12.28 -15.53
N LYS A 123 -14.70 -13.60 -15.56
CA LYS A 123 -15.54 -14.49 -14.77
C LYS A 123 -15.18 -14.38 -13.30
N VAL A 124 -16.18 -14.33 -12.43
CA VAL A 124 -16.01 -14.20 -10.98
C VAL A 124 -16.43 -15.50 -10.30
N ILE A 125 -15.66 -15.96 -9.33
CA ILE A 125 -16.06 -17.01 -8.39
C ILE A 125 -16.12 -16.35 -7.02
N VAL A 126 -17.28 -16.37 -6.39
CA VAL A 126 -17.47 -15.82 -5.03
C VAL A 126 -17.08 -16.88 -4.01
N VAL A 127 -16.23 -16.51 -3.06
CA VAL A 127 -15.79 -17.40 -1.98
C VAL A 127 -16.10 -16.73 -0.64
N VAL A 128 -17.15 -17.19 0.03
CA VAL A 128 -17.53 -16.75 1.38
C VAL A 128 -16.66 -17.51 2.38
N ASN A 129 -15.71 -16.81 2.97
CA ASN A 129 -14.69 -17.40 3.86
C ASN A 129 -15.00 -17.15 5.33
N LYS A 130 -14.35 -17.92 6.20
CA LYS A 130 -14.52 -17.89 7.66
C LYS A 130 -15.93 -18.28 8.13
N ILE A 131 -16.57 -19.20 7.44
CA ILE A 131 -17.89 -19.75 7.82
C ILE A 131 -17.87 -20.42 9.21
N ASP A 132 -16.70 -20.75 9.72
CA ASP A 132 -16.46 -21.32 11.05
C ASP A 132 -16.52 -20.28 12.19
N ARG A 133 -16.68 -19.00 11.91
CA ARG A 133 -16.86 -17.96 12.93
C ARG A 133 -18.24 -18.05 13.58
N PRO A 134 -18.34 -17.82 14.90
CA PRO A 134 -19.63 -17.86 15.60
C PRO A 134 -20.56 -16.68 15.23
N ASP A 135 -20.01 -15.60 14.68
CA ASP A 135 -20.72 -14.40 14.20
C ASP A 135 -20.93 -14.38 12.68
N ALA A 136 -20.72 -15.53 12.00
CA ALA A 136 -20.95 -15.65 10.56
C ALA A 136 -22.44 -15.46 10.23
N ARG A 137 -22.72 -14.60 9.21
CA ARG A 137 -24.05 -14.29 8.67
C ARG A 137 -24.11 -14.58 7.16
N VAL A 138 -23.84 -15.83 6.82
CA VAL A 138 -23.53 -16.28 5.45
C VAL A 138 -24.59 -15.87 4.43
N HIS A 139 -25.88 -16.04 4.74
CA HIS A 139 -26.97 -15.71 3.80
C HIS A 139 -27.05 -14.20 3.53
N GLU A 140 -26.92 -13.36 4.57
CA GLU A 140 -26.91 -11.92 4.43
C GLU A 140 -25.72 -11.43 3.59
N VAL A 141 -24.55 -12.05 3.79
CA VAL A 141 -23.34 -11.72 3.02
C VAL A 141 -23.49 -12.06 1.54
N ILE A 142 -24.19 -13.16 1.20
CA ILE A 142 -24.50 -13.48 -0.20
C ILE A 142 -25.37 -12.39 -0.81
N ASP A 143 -26.43 -11.98 -0.12
CA ASP A 143 -27.32 -10.92 -0.59
C ASP A 143 -26.54 -9.60 -0.78
N GLU A 144 -25.66 -9.21 0.15
CA GLU A 144 -24.79 -8.04 0.03
C GLU A 144 -23.82 -8.13 -1.17
N VAL A 145 -23.30 -9.32 -1.49
CA VAL A 145 -22.45 -9.53 -2.68
C VAL A 145 -23.27 -9.40 -3.96
N LEU A 146 -24.47 -9.93 -3.99
CA LEU A 146 -25.39 -9.79 -5.14
C LEU A 146 -25.78 -8.33 -5.36
N GLU A 147 -26.10 -7.59 -4.29
CA GLU A 147 -26.35 -6.14 -4.35
C GLU A 147 -25.13 -5.39 -4.89
N LEU A 148 -23.91 -5.75 -4.43
CA LEU A 148 -22.68 -5.16 -4.92
C LEU A 148 -22.49 -5.42 -6.43
N LEU A 149 -22.73 -6.62 -6.92
CA LEU A 149 -22.63 -6.96 -8.34
C LEU A 149 -23.65 -6.16 -9.18
N LEU A 150 -24.88 -5.99 -8.68
CA LEU A 150 -25.89 -5.14 -9.32
C LEU A 150 -25.46 -3.68 -9.39
N ASP A 151 -24.98 -3.13 -8.28
CA ASP A 151 -24.47 -1.76 -8.20
C ASP A 151 -23.31 -1.49 -9.17
N LEU A 152 -22.50 -2.51 -9.44
CA LEU A 152 -21.37 -2.45 -10.36
C LEU A 152 -21.75 -2.75 -11.82
N ASN A 153 -23.06 -2.86 -12.13
CA ASN A 153 -23.59 -3.20 -13.45
C ASN A 153 -22.98 -4.50 -14.03
N ALA A 154 -22.83 -5.53 -13.20
CA ALA A 154 -22.39 -6.85 -13.64
C ALA A 154 -23.29 -7.39 -14.74
N THR A 155 -22.74 -8.10 -15.71
CA THR A 155 -23.51 -8.81 -16.74
C THR A 155 -24.28 -9.97 -16.12
N GLU A 156 -25.30 -10.48 -16.82
CA GLU A 156 -26.09 -11.63 -16.36
C GLU A 156 -25.20 -12.84 -16.02
N GLU A 157 -24.20 -13.14 -16.87
CA GLU A 157 -23.22 -14.20 -16.63
C GLU A 157 -22.38 -13.96 -15.38
N GLN A 158 -21.96 -12.71 -15.12
CA GLN A 158 -21.20 -12.34 -13.92
C GLN A 158 -22.07 -12.34 -12.66
N PHE A 159 -23.35 -12.03 -12.79
CA PHE A 159 -24.29 -12.07 -11.68
C PHE A 159 -24.62 -13.52 -11.25
N GLU A 160 -24.65 -14.47 -12.19
CA GLU A 160 -24.82 -15.90 -11.94
C GLU A 160 -23.51 -16.61 -11.51
N SER A 161 -22.56 -15.86 -10.96
CA SER A 161 -21.27 -16.38 -10.51
C SER A 161 -21.43 -17.50 -9.48
N PRO A 162 -20.65 -18.60 -9.60
CA PRO A 162 -20.69 -19.67 -8.61
C PRO A 162 -20.22 -19.17 -7.25
N THR A 163 -20.94 -19.52 -6.20
CA THR A 163 -20.62 -19.19 -4.82
C THR A 163 -20.18 -20.44 -4.07
N LEU A 164 -19.06 -20.33 -3.37
CA LEU A 164 -18.47 -21.37 -2.53
C LEU A 164 -18.36 -20.90 -1.08
N PHE A 165 -18.43 -21.84 -0.17
CA PHE A 165 -18.32 -21.62 1.27
C PHE A 165 -17.04 -22.23 1.79
N CYS A 166 -16.21 -21.43 2.48
CA CYS A 166 -14.84 -21.82 2.80
C CYS A 166 -14.49 -21.50 4.26
N SER A 167 -13.70 -22.38 4.87
CA SER A 167 -12.88 -22.03 6.00
C SER A 167 -11.41 -22.21 5.60
N ALA A 168 -10.78 -21.13 5.14
CA ALA A 168 -9.37 -21.15 4.75
C ALA A 168 -8.47 -21.64 5.89
N ARG A 169 -8.80 -21.31 7.14
CA ARG A 169 -8.05 -21.77 8.33
C ARG A 169 -8.08 -23.29 8.47
N ARG A 170 -9.24 -23.92 8.18
CA ARG A 170 -9.39 -25.40 8.24
C ARG A 170 -8.98 -26.07 6.92
N GLY A 171 -8.79 -25.31 5.85
CA GLY A 171 -8.45 -25.81 4.51
C GLY A 171 -9.59 -26.59 3.86
N ILE A 172 -10.85 -26.16 4.06
CA ILE A 172 -12.05 -26.82 3.55
C ILE A 172 -12.91 -25.86 2.72
N ALA A 173 -13.60 -26.39 1.73
CA ALA A 173 -14.60 -25.71 0.91
C ALA A 173 -15.80 -26.61 0.66
N SER A 174 -16.98 -26.01 0.44
CA SER A 174 -18.23 -26.70 0.11
C SER A 174 -19.07 -25.89 -0.89
N TYR A 175 -20.03 -26.54 -1.52
CA TYR A 175 -21.01 -25.90 -2.43
C TYR A 175 -22.24 -25.37 -1.68
N SER A 176 -22.42 -25.75 -0.42
CA SER A 176 -23.54 -25.32 0.42
C SER A 176 -23.01 -24.89 1.80
N PRO A 177 -23.60 -23.85 2.42
CA PRO A 177 -23.20 -23.43 3.77
C PRO A 177 -23.53 -24.48 4.85
N ASP A 178 -24.48 -25.37 4.58
CA ASP A 178 -24.94 -26.41 5.49
C ASP A 178 -24.12 -27.71 5.38
N GLU A 179 -23.24 -27.82 4.38
CA GLU A 179 -22.39 -28.98 4.17
C GLU A 179 -20.98 -28.74 4.72
N GLU A 180 -20.51 -29.64 5.56
CA GLU A 180 -19.14 -29.59 6.04
C GLU A 180 -18.18 -30.11 4.95
N GLY A 181 -17.36 -29.22 4.38
CA GLY A 181 -16.32 -29.59 3.43
C GLY A 181 -15.21 -30.42 4.07
N THR A 182 -14.49 -31.21 3.28
CA THR A 182 -13.37 -32.05 3.72
C THR A 182 -12.02 -31.46 3.32
N ASP A 183 -11.96 -30.81 2.16
CA ASP A 183 -10.76 -30.24 1.57
C ASP A 183 -11.13 -29.08 0.60
N LEU A 184 -10.15 -28.56 -0.16
CA LEU A 184 -10.37 -27.51 -1.17
C LEU A 184 -10.75 -28.06 -2.57
N THR A 185 -11.05 -29.34 -2.71
CA THR A 185 -11.45 -29.93 -4.00
C THR A 185 -12.61 -29.17 -4.66
N PRO A 186 -13.70 -28.76 -3.94
CA PRO A 186 -14.77 -27.97 -4.56
C PRO A 186 -14.28 -26.66 -5.18
N LEU A 187 -13.34 -25.99 -4.54
CA LEU A 187 -12.74 -24.75 -5.07
C LEU A 187 -11.91 -25.02 -6.33
N PHE A 188 -11.03 -26.02 -6.31
CA PHE A 188 -10.23 -26.38 -7.49
C PHE A 188 -11.11 -26.82 -8.66
N GLU A 189 -12.12 -27.63 -8.43
CA GLU A 189 -13.05 -28.08 -9.46
C GLU A 189 -13.83 -26.91 -10.07
N THR A 190 -14.29 -25.98 -9.25
CA THR A 190 -14.99 -24.79 -9.73
C THR A 190 -14.05 -23.91 -10.58
N ILE A 191 -12.80 -23.69 -10.15
CA ILE A 191 -11.82 -22.93 -10.95
C ILE A 191 -11.61 -23.59 -12.31
N VAL A 192 -11.36 -24.88 -12.34
CA VAL A 192 -11.05 -25.61 -13.57
C VAL A 192 -12.23 -25.66 -14.54
N ASN A 193 -13.46 -25.81 -14.02
CA ASN A 193 -14.65 -25.98 -14.84
C ASN A 193 -15.30 -24.66 -15.27
N TYR A 194 -15.23 -23.63 -14.44
CA TYR A 194 -15.90 -22.35 -14.68
C TYR A 194 -15.02 -21.30 -15.36
N ILE A 195 -13.74 -21.19 -14.95
CA ILE A 195 -12.82 -20.25 -15.59
C ILE A 195 -12.36 -20.81 -16.94
N ASP A 196 -12.45 -19.99 -17.97
CA ASP A 196 -12.00 -20.39 -19.32
C ASP A 196 -10.47 -20.57 -19.38
N PRO A 197 -9.97 -21.45 -20.25
CA PRO A 197 -8.55 -21.49 -20.55
C PRO A 197 -8.12 -20.19 -21.23
N PRO A 198 -6.86 -19.76 -21.06
CA PRO A 198 -6.35 -18.57 -21.72
C PRO A 198 -6.48 -18.68 -23.23
N LYS A 199 -6.91 -17.58 -23.85
CA LYS A 199 -6.99 -17.46 -25.31
C LYS A 199 -5.64 -17.02 -25.88
N GLY A 200 -5.28 -17.49 -27.06
CA GLY A 200 -4.06 -17.06 -27.76
C GLY A 200 -3.65 -18.07 -28.83
N ASP A 201 -3.06 -17.56 -29.92
CA ASP A 201 -2.52 -18.38 -31.00
C ASP A 201 -1.06 -18.75 -30.70
N ARG A 202 -0.80 -20.03 -30.50
CA ARG A 202 0.53 -20.58 -30.19
C ARG A 202 1.49 -20.56 -31.39
N GLU A 203 0.95 -20.66 -32.59
CA GLU A 203 1.72 -20.70 -33.85
C GLU A 203 2.03 -19.30 -34.38
N GLY A 204 1.35 -18.27 -33.86
CA GLY A 204 1.55 -16.89 -34.29
C GLY A 204 2.87 -16.29 -33.84
N PRO A 205 3.26 -15.12 -34.38
CA PRO A 205 4.44 -14.39 -33.93
C PRO A 205 4.34 -13.96 -32.47
N LEU A 206 5.48 -14.03 -31.76
CA LEU A 206 5.53 -13.73 -30.32
C LEU A 206 5.01 -12.33 -29.98
N GLN A 207 4.12 -12.28 -29.02
CA GLN A 207 3.73 -11.08 -28.26
C GLN A 207 3.69 -11.42 -26.76
N LEU A 208 4.54 -10.76 -25.97
CA LEU A 208 4.58 -10.89 -24.51
C LEU A 208 4.55 -9.49 -23.90
N LEU A 209 3.50 -9.18 -23.14
CA LEU A 209 3.36 -7.90 -22.41
C LEU A 209 3.99 -8.00 -21.03
N VAL A 210 4.90 -7.08 -20.70
CA VAL A 210 5.50 -6.97 -19.36
C VAL A 210 4.55 -6.24 -18.43
N SER A 211 4.00 -6.95 -17.47
CA SER A 211 3.01 -6.42 -16.53
C SER A 211 3.59 -6.13 -15.14
N SER A 212 4.70 -6.79 -14.78
CA SER A 212 5.38 -6.60 -13.51
C SER A 212 6.89 -6.74 -13.68
N ILE A 213 7.64 -6.18 -12.73
CA ILE A 213 9.11 -6.27 -12.68
C ILE A 213 9.51 -6.75 -11.30
N ASP A 214 10.54 -7.57 -11.28
CA ASP A 214 11.26 -7.95 -10.07
C ASP A 214 12.76 -7.66 -10.26
N TYR A 215 13.50 -7.70 -9.19
CA TYR A 215 14.96 -7.48 -9.23
C TYR A 215 15.68 -8.49 -8.37
N ASN A 216 16.76 -9.04 -8.91
CA ASN A 216 17.66 -9.92 -8.21
C ASN A 216 19.10 -9.43 -8.42
N GLU A 217 19.91 -9.40 -7.36
CA GLU A 217 21.29 -8.88 -7.40
C GLU A 217 22.20 -9.65 -8.36
N PHE A 218 21.90 -10.92 -8.64
CA PHE A 218 22.73 -11.78 -9.50
C PHE A 218 22.33 -11.73 -10.97
N VAL A 219 21.05 -11.59 -11.28
CA VAL A 219 20.53 -11.64 -12.65
C VAL A 219 20.00 -10.29 -13.14
N GLY A 220 19.96 -9.28 -12.27
CA GLY A 220 19.45 -7.96 -12.59
C GLY A 220 17.92 -7.89 -12.60
N ARG A 221 17.36 -7.06 -13.48
CA ARG A 221 15.90 -6.95 -13.64
C ARG A 221 15.32 -8.20 -14.26
N ILE A 222 14.15 -8.58 -13.76
CA ILE A 222 13.37 -9.73 -14.22
C ILE A 222 12.02 -9.19 -14.66
N GLY A 223 11.71 -9.30 -15.94
CA GLY A 223 10.38 -8.98 -16.47
C GLY A 223 9.42 -10.14 -16.21
N ILE A 224 8.20 -9.83 -15.83
CA ILE A 224 7.11 -10.79 -15.62
C ILE A 224 5.94 -10.37 -16.49
N GLY A 225 5.39 -11.32 -17.23
CA GLY A 225 4.27 -11.03 -18.12
C GLY A 225 3.60 -12.27 -18.65
N ARG A 226 2.45 -12.04 -19.30
CA ARG A 226 1.70 -13.08 -19.99
C ARG A 226 2.11 -13.10 -21.47
N ILE A 227 2.24 -14.30 -22.02
CA ILE A 227 2.40 -14.50 -23.44
C ILE A 227 1.02 -14.45 -24.08
N GLU A 228 0.73 -13.39 -24.84
CA GLU A 228 -0.57 -13.22 -25.50
C GLU A 228 -0.65 -14.01 -26.80
N ARG A 229 0.48 -14.14 -27.50
CA ARG A 229 0.58 -14.87 -28.77
C ARG A 229 1.98 -15.46 -28.95
N GLY A 230 2.05 -16.59 -29.64
CA GLY A 230 3.31 -17.26 -30.02
C GLY A 230 3.97 -18.06 -28.91
N THR A 231 5.23 -18.30 -29.09
CA THR A 231 6.09 -19.07 -28.18
C THR A 231 7.39 -18.32 -27.95
N VAL A 232 7.81 -18.23 -26.69
CA VAL A 232 9.08 -17.64 -26.27
C VAL A 232 10.04 -18.73 -25.84
N ARG A 233 11.35 -18.57 -26.19
CA ARG A 233 12.41 -19.52 -25.86
C ARG A 233 13.55 -18.88 -25.11
N GLN A 234 14.21 -19.67 -24.29
CA GLN A 234 15.48 -19.27 -23.69
C GLN A 234 16.51 -18.96 -24.79
N ASN A 235 17.34 -17.95 -24.58
CA ASN A 235 18.32 -17.43 -25.52
C ASN A 235 17.77 -16.84 -26.83
N GLN A 236 16.45 -16.60 -26.91
CA GLN A 236 15.82 -15.99 -28.07
C GLN A 236 16.15 -14.50 -28.18
N GLU A 237 16.41 -14.03 -29.39
CA GLU A 237 16.45 -12.62 -29.72
C GLU A 237 15.01 -12.08 -29.88
N VAL A 238 14.73 -10.94 -29.27
CA VAL A 238 13.43 -10.29 -29.29
C VAL A 238 13.59 -8.79 -29.56
N ILE A 239 12.53 -8.16 -30.05
CA ILE A 239 12.43 -6.71 -30.13
C ILE A 239 11.57 -6.23 -28.97
N VAL A 240 12.14 -5.35 -28.15
CA VAL A 240 11.41 -4.62 -27.10
C VAL A 240 10.79 -3.39 -27.73
N CYS A 241 9.47 -3.27 -27.68
CA CYS A 241 8.73 -2.14 -28.22
C CYS A 241 7.74 -1.58 -27.20
N ASP A 242 7.23 -0.36 -27.47
CA ASP A 242 6.30 0.34 -26.59
C ASP A 242 5.08 0.80 -27.40
N TYR A 243 3.89 0.69 -26.80
CA TYR A 243 2.64 1.09 -27.42
C TYR A 243 2.49 2.63 -27.53
N HIS A 244 2.94 3.35 -26.51
CA HIS A 244 2.82 4.81 -26.41
C HIS A 244 3.99 5.55 -27.06
N ASP A 245 5.13 4.88 -27.26
CA ASP A 245 6.30 5.45 -27.91
C ASP A 245 6.81 4.53 -29.05
N PRO A 246 6.33 4.73 -30.29
CA PRO A 246 6.74 3.92 -31.44
C PRO A 246 8.24 4.01 -31.80
N SER A 247 8.97 4.98 -31.24
CA SER A 247 10.42 5.13 -31.48
C SER A 247 11.23 4.04 -30.76
N ILE A 248 10.67 3.43 -29.73
CA ILE A 248 11.33 2.38 -28.96
C ILE A 248 11.19 1.04 -29.69
N LYS A 249 12.28 0.62 -30.27
CA LYS A 249 12.44 -0.68 -30.94
C LYS A 249 13.86 -1.16 -30.73
N GLU A 250 14.08 -1.91 -29.66
CA GLU A 250 15.41 -2.34 -29.25
C GLU A 250 15.55 -3.84 -29.41
N LYS A 251 16.62 -4.26 -30.11
CA LYS A 251 16.97 -5.67 -30.20
C LYS A 251 17.65 -6.13 -28.93
N GLN A 252 17.05 -7.09 -28.26
CA GLN A 252 17.49 -7.61 -26.96
C GLN A 252 17.49 -9.14 -26.98
N LYS A 253 18.05 -9.76 -25.95
CA LYS A 253 18.11 -11.22 -25.82
C LYS A 253 17.58 -11.67 -24.45
N ILE A 254 16.67 -12.63 -24.46
CA ILE A 254 16.23 -13.34 -23.25
C ILE A 254 17.34 -14.34 -22.88
N VAL A 255 17.98 -14.16 -21.74
CA VAL A 255 19.03 -15.07 -21.28
C VAL A 255 18.44 -16.28 -20.58
N THR A 256 17.55 -16.05 -19.62
CA THR A 256 16.87 -17.12 -18.88
C THR A 256 15.38 -16.89 -18.88
N LEU A 257 14.62 -17.96 -19.11
CA LEU A 257 13.18 -17.99 -19.03
C LEU A 257 12.77 -18.86 -17.83
N TYR A 258 11.77 -18.41 -17.07
CA TYR A 258 11.30 -19.09 -15.88
C TYR A 258 9.78 -19.28 -15.91
N GLU A 259 9.32 -20.40 -15.42
CA GLU A 259 7.93 -20.59 -15.00
C GLU A 259 7.78 -20.46 -13.48
N PHE A 260 6.58 -20.15 -13.03
CA PHE A 260 6.25 -20.17 -11.60
C PHE A 260 5.89 -21.60 -11.18
N THR A 261 6.47 -22.03 -10.05
CA THR A 261 6.22 -23.35 -9.45
C THR A 261 6.17 -23.17 -7.95
N GLY A 262 4.98 -23.29 -7.37
CA GLY A 262 4.77 -22.88 -5.99
C GLY A 262 5.17 -21.43 -5.80
N LEU A 263 5.95 -21.15 -4.78
CA LEU A 263 6.46 -19.81 -4.46
C LEU A 263 7.77 -19.45 -5.18
N GLY A 264 8.33 -20.38 -5.92
CA GLY A 264 9.61 -20.22 -6.61
C GLY A 264 9.45 -20.06 -8.11
N ARG A 265 10.60 -19.99 -8.76
CA ARG A 265 10.72 -19.95 -10.22
C ARG A 265 11.65 -21.05 -10.66
N SER A 266 11.24 -21.81 -11.67
CA SER A 266 12.05 -22.86 -12.28
C SER A 266 12.45 -22.46 -13.70
N PRO A 267 13.72 -22.61 -14.10
CA PRO A 267 14.13 -22.31 -15.47
C PRO A 267 13.51 -23.30 -16.44
N ILE A 268 13.03 -22.78 -17.58
CA ILE A 268 12.42 -23.56 -18.65
C ILE A 268 13.05 -23.20 -20.01
N GLN A 269 12.91 -24.08 -20.99
CA GLN A 269 13.44 -23.85 -22.32
C GLN A 269 12.50 -23.05 -23.22
N GLU A 270 11.19 -23.26 -23.07
CA GLU A 270 10.16 -22.58 -23.85
C GLU A 270 8.86 -22.48 -23.08
N ALA A 271 8.05 -21.46 -23.43
CA ALA A 271 6.69 -21.25 -22.98
C ALA A 271 5.84 -20.67 -24.11
N SER A 272 4.54 -20.93 -24.09
CA SER A 272 3.62 -20.58 -25.18
C SER A 272 2.47 -19.67 -24.71
N ALA A 273 1.71 -19.16 -25.69
CA ALA A 273 0.55 -18.30 -25.45
C ALA A 273 -0.35 -18.79 -24.31
N GLY A 274 -0.74 -17.87 -23.44
CA GLY A 274 -1.51 -18.09 -22.23
C GLY A 274 -0.67 -18.27 -20.96
N GLU A 275 0.62 -18.62 -21.05
CA GLU A 275 1.46 -18.80 -19.87
C GLU A 275 1.95 -17.47 -19.29
N ILE A 276 1.99 -17.40 -17.96
CA ILE A 276 2.64 -16.30 -17.22
C ILE A 276 4.07 -16.73 -16.93
N VAL A 277 5.02 -15.96 -17.43
CA VAL A 277 6.44 -16.27 -17.33
C VAL A 277 7.24 -15.12 -16.73
N ALA A 278 8.42 -15.46 -16.20
CA ALA A 278 9.43 -14.49 -15.84
C ALA A 278 10.66 -14.68 -16.74
N PHE A 279 11.36 -13.62 -17.06
CA PHE A 279 12.55 -13.66 -17.90
C PHE A 279 13.60 -12.66 -17.45
N SER A 280 14.87 -12.97 -17.73
CA SER A 280 16.02 -12.11 -17.47
C SER A 280 16.88 -11.92 -18.72
N GLY A 281 17.79 -10.96 -18.67
CA GLY A 281 18.73 -10.64 -19.75
C GLY A 281 18.51 -9.28 -20.40
N ILE A 282 17.45 -8.57 -20.06
CA ILE A 282 17.12 -7.22 -20.56
C ILE A 282 17.23 -6.25 -19.38
N SER A 283 18.35 -5.50 -19.31
CA SER A 283 18.69 -4.64 -18.17
C SER A 283 17.70 -3.49 -17.94
N ASP A 284 17.17 -2.93 -19.04
CA ASP A 284 16.32 -1.73 -19.02
C ASP A 284 14.84 -2.04 -19.21
N ILE A 285 14.46 -3.30 -19.00
CA ILE A 285 13.06 -3.70 -19.13
C ILE A 285 12.18 -2.92 -18.15
N THR A 286 11.07 -2.40 -18.63
CA THR A 286 10.08 -1.69 -17.85
C THR A 286 8.68 -2.25 -18.07
N ILE A 287 7.76 -1.95 -17.15
CA ILE A 287 6.36 -2.35 -17.29
C ILE A 287 5.75 -1.66 -18.53
N GLY A 288 4.89 -2.40 -19.24
CA GLY A 288 4.21 -1.93 -20.45
C GLY A 288 4.96 -2.20 -21.74
N ARG A 289 6.23 -2.63 -21.67
CA ARG A 289 6.96 -3.07 -22.85
C ARG A 289 6.38 -4.36 -23.39
N THR A 290 6.36 -4.47 -24.72
CA THR A 290 5.99 -5.70 -25.41
C THR A 290 7.23 -6.32 -26.02
N LEU A 291 7.42 -7.63 -25.84
CA LEU A 291 8.43 -8.41 -26.52
C LEU A 291 7.82 -9.02 -27.77
N CYS A 292 8.40 -8.74 -28.93
CA CYS A 292 7.97 -9.22 -30.24
C CYS A 292 9.13 -9.90 -30.97
N VAL A 293 8.81 -10.63 -32.06
CA VAL A 293 9.82 -11.06 -33.05
C VAL A 293 10.09 -9.94 -34.06
N ALA A 294 11.25 -9.96 -34.68
CA ALA A 294 11.69 -8.91 -35.62
C ALA A 294 10.75 -8.72 -36.82
N ASP A 295 10.14 -9.81 -37.27
CA ASP A 295 9.29 -9.83 -38.47
C ASP A 295 7.85 -9.35 -38.19
N ALA A 296 7.45 -9.22 -36.90
CA ALA A 296 6.12 -8.79 -36.48
C ALA A 296 6.22 -7.97 -35.17
N ILE A 297 6.47 -6.66 -35.32
CA ILE A 297 6.57 -5.73 -34.20
C ILE A 297 5.20 -5.11 -33.98
N GLU A 298 4.45 -5.65 -33.04
CA GLU A 298 3.08 -5.24 -32.72
C GLU A 298 2.96 -5.00 -31.22
N PRO A 299 3.20 -3.75 -30.73
CA PRO A 299 3.10 -3.44 -29.30
C PRO A 299 1.66 -3.59 -28.82
N LEU A 300 1.50 -4.19 -27.64
CA LEU A 300 0.21 -4.38 -26.99
C LEU A 300 -0.19 -3.12 -26.20
N PRO A 301 -1.47 -2.73 -26.24
CA PRO A 301 -1.95 -1.61 -25.46
C PRO A 301 -1.85 -1.90 -23.98
N PHE A 302 -1.32 -0.96 -23.22
CA PHE A 302 -1.29 -1.03 -21.78
C PHE A 302 -1.71 0.29 -21.13
N VAL A 303 -2.17 0.20 -19.87
CA VAL A 303 -2.49 1.39 -19.09
C VAL A 303 -1.20 1.99 -18.59
N LYS A 304 -0.96 3.24 -18.98
CA LYS A 304 0.21 3.99 -18.53
C LYS A 304 0.20 4.06 -17.00
N ILE A 305 1.35 3.81 -16.41
CA ILE A 305 1.51 3.98 -14.97
C ILE A 305 1.18 5.42 -14.62
N SER A 306 0.23 5.62 -13.69
CA SER A 306 -0.13 6.96 -13.24
C SER A 306 1.07 7.64 -12.61
N ASP A 307 1.25 8.91 -12.93
CA ASP A 307 2.30 9.72 -12.32
C ASP A 307 2.11 9.79 -10.80
N PRO A 308 3.20 9.94 -10.03
CA PRO A 308 3.10 10.15 -8.61
C PRO A 308 2.31 11.42 -8.29
N THR A 309 1.57 11.38 -7.19
CA THR A 309 0.72 12.49 -6.72
C THR A 309 1.29 13.22 -5.53
N ILE A 310 2.20 12.58 -4.79
CA ILE A 310 2.80 13.10 -3.55
C ILE A 310 4.31 13.03 -3.62
N GLU A 311 4.97 14.02 -3.03
CA GLU A 311 6.42 14.11 -2.92
C GLU A 311 6.82 14.40 -1.47
N MET A 312 7.93 13.80 -1.02
CA MET A 312 8.61 14.12 0.24
C MET A 312 10.11 14.32 -0.02
N THR A 313 10.73 15.19 0.75
CA THR A 313 12.20 15.32 0.72
C THR A 313 12.81 14.36 1.73
N PHE A 314 13.67 13.47 1.25
CA PHE A 314 14.54 12.62 2.06
C PHE A 314 15.92 13.24 2.12
N SER A 315 16.50 13.36 3.29
CA SER A 315 17.85 13.91 3.46
C SER A 315 18.60 13.19 4.58
N ILE A 316 19.91 13.40 4.63
CA ILE A 316 20.70 12.89 5.75
C ILE A 316 20.19 13.49 7.06
N ASN A 317 20.29 12.72 8.14
CA ASN A 317 19.98 13.24 9.47
C ASN A 317 21.11 14.19 9.92
N ASP A 318 20.79 15.45 10.15
CA ASP A 318 21.69 16.51 10.62
C ASP A 318 21.35 16.98 12.04
N SER A 319 20.55 16.20 12.77
CA SER A 319 20.19 16.48 14.15
C SER A 319 21.37 16.29 15.11
N PRO A 320 21.28 16.82 16.35
CA PRO A 320 22.29 16.56 17.39
C PRO A 320 22.48 15.09 17.76
N PHE A 321 21.54 14.21 17.41
CA PHE A 321 21.61 12.77 17.63
C PHE A 321 21.97 11.96 16.40
N ALA A 322 22.33 12.63 15.31
CA ALA A 322 22.72 11.98 14.06
C ALA A 322 23.84 10.95 14.24
N GLY A 323 23.71 9.79 13.59
CA GLY A 323 24.71 8.73 13.58
C GLY A 323 24.78 7.87 14.85
N ARG A 324 23.89 8.06 15.81
CA ARG A 324 23.90 7.26 17.05
C ARG A 324 23.25 5.88 16.90
N GLU A 325 22.30 5.73 16.01
CA GLU A 325 21.43 4.54 15.94
C GLU A 325 21.49 3.84 14.57
N GLY A 326 21.79 4.58 13.50
CA GLY A 326 21.82 4.04 12.16
C GLY A 326 23.17 3.43 11.76
N LYS A 327 23.10 2.39 10.91
CA LYS A 327 24.27 1.80 10.26
C LYS A 327 24.65 2.57 8.98
N TYR A 328 23.64 3.03 8.25
CA TYR A 328 23.77 3.72 6.97
C TYR A 328 23.29 5.16 7.13
N VAL A 329 24.23 6.12 7.22
CA VAL A 329 23.96 7.51 7.63
C VAL A 329 24.41 8.55 6.60
N THR A 330 25.05 8.12 5.51
CA THR A 330 25.64 9.02 4.51
C THR A 330 24.73 9.26 3.31
N SER A 331 24.88 10.39 2.63
CA SER A 331 24.13 10.68 1.40
C SER A 331 24.38 9.65 0.31
N ARG A 332 25.58 9.07 0.23
CA ARG A 332 25.88 7.98 -0.69
C ARG A 332 25.03 6.73 -0.38
N ASN A 333 24.96 6.32 0.89
CA ASN A 333 24.14 5.19 1.28
C ASN A 333 22.66 5.41 0.92
N LEU A 334 22.15 6.62 1.18
CA LEU A 334 20.78 7.01 0.89
C LEU A 334 20.51 6.99 -0.62
N ARG A 335 21.41 7.58 -1.42
CA ARG A 335 21.35 7.56 -2.88
C ARG A 335 21.32 6.14 -3.43
N ASP A 336 22.30 5.32 -3.04
CA ASP A 336 22.45 3.94 -3.55
C ASP A 336 21.21 3.11 -3.19
N ARG A 337 20.61 3.35 -2.02
CA ARG A 337 19.38 2.67 -1.60
C ARG A 337 18.15 3.10 -2.41
N LEU A 338 17.96 4.40 -2.62
CA LEU A 338 16.87 4.94 -3.43
C LEU A 338 17.00 4.52 -4.90
N GLN A 339 18.22 4.49 -5.45
CA GLN A 339 18.45 3.99 -6.81
C GLN A 339 18.11 2.50 -6.93
N ARG A 340 18.41 1.68 -5.93
CA ARG A 340 18.00 0.27 -5.92
C ARG A 340 16.48 0.11 -5.87
N GLU A 341 15.77 1.00 -5.18
CA GLU A 341 14.32 0.96 -5.16
C GLU A 341 13.71 1.22 -6.54
N LEU A 342 14.26 2.17 -7.31
CA LEU A 342 13.84 2.45 -8.69
C LEU A 342 13.99 1.26 -9.63
N LEU A 343 14.82 0.28 -9.29
CA LEU A 343 14.94 -0.97 -10.08
C LEU A 343 13.76 -1.90 -9.88
N LYS A 344 13.06 -1.80 -8.74
CA LYS A 344 11.91 -2.64 -8.35
C LYS A 344 10.59 -1.93 -8.54
N ASP A 345 10.54 -0.65 -8.21
CA ASP A 345 9.33 0.16 -8.22
C ASP A 345 9.40 1.25 -9.29
N VAL A 346 8.66 1.03 -10.37
CA VAL A 346 8.58 1.96 -11.50
C VAL A 346 7.65 3.15 -11.25
N SER A 347 6.88 3.14 -10.16
CA SER A 347 5.98 4.22 -9.78
C SER A 347 6.63 5.24 -8.85
N LEU A 348 7.82 4.93 -8.36
CA LEU A 348 8.61 5.82 -7.54
C LEU A 348 9.47 6.72 -8.43
N HIS A 349 9.47 8.02 -8.16
CA HIS A 349 10.38 8.95 -8.82
C HIS A 349 11.32 9.55 -7.78
N VAL A 350 12.61 9.56 -8.08
CA VAL A 350 13.63 10.14 -7.21
C VAL A 350 14.42 11.19 -7.98
N LYS A 351 14.45 12.41 -7.45
CA LYS A 351 15.21 13.53 -8.00
C LYS A 351 16.17 14.07 -6.94
N GLU A 352 17.43 14.17 -7.28
CA GLU A 352 18.42 14.81 -6.39
C GLU A 352 18.17 16.32 -6.32
N VAL A 353 18.13 16.87 -5.11
CA VAL A 353 17.93 18.29 -4.82
C VAL A 353 19.05 18.75 -3.89
N GLY A 354 20.21 19.06 -4.46
CA GLY A 354 21.42 19.38 -3.70
C GLY A 354 22.30 18.16 -3.45
N THR A 355 23.25 18.29 -2.52
CA THR A 355 24.26 17.24 -2.23
C THR A 355 23.73 16.10 -1.36
N ASP A 356 22.82 16.40 -0.45
CA ASP A 356 22.43 15.51 0.65
C ASP A 356 20.91 15.32 0.76
N SER A 357 20.15 15.72 -0.28
CA SER A 357 18.69 15.68 -0.29
C SER A 357 18.14 15.14 -1.59
N PHE A 358 17.07 14.37 -1.47
CA PHE A 358 16.37 13.69 -2.58
C PHE A 358 14.89 13.95 -2.46
N ASN A 359 14.27 14.44 -3.51
CA ASN A 359 12.83 14.46 -3.61
C ASN A 359 12.37 13.08 -4.09
N VAL A 360 11.56 12.44 -3.27
CA VAL A 360 11.02 11.11 -3.51
C VAL A 360 9.51 11.25 -3.70
N ALA A 361 9.04 10.98 -4.90
CA ALA A 361 7.64 11.08 -5.26
C ALA A 361 7.02 9.69 -5.43
N GLY A 362 5.84 9.49 -4.87
CA GLY A 362 5.08 8.25 -4.88
C GLY A 362 3.60 8.48 -5.11
N ARG A 363 2.83 7.39 -5.20
CA ARG A 363 1.39 7.45 -5.50
C ARG A 363 0.53 7.88 -4.33
N GLY A 364 1.00 7.66 -3.09
CA GLY A 364 0.24 7.95 -1.87
C GLY A 364 1.10 7.92 -0.62
N GLU A 365 0.52 8.35 0.50
CA GLU A 365 1.22 8.38 1.80
C GLU A 365 1.66 6.99 2.26
N MET A 366 0.82 5.97 2.05
CA MET A 366 1.14 4.59 2.43
C MET A 366 2.33 4.06 1.62
N HIS A 367 2.40 4.36 0.34
CA HIS A 367 3.53 3.97 -0.51
C HIS A 367 4.86 4.52 0.03
N LEU A 368 4.92 5.81 0.37
CA LEU A 368 6.13 6.43 0.94
C LEU A 368 6.39 5.95 2.37
N SER A 369 5.37 5.71 3.20
CA SER A 369 5.55 5.20 4.57
C SER A 369 6.13 3.78 4.57
N ILE A 370 5.74 2.94 3.62
CA ILE A 370 6.31 1.59 3.45
C ILE A 370 7.80 1.67 3.08
N LEU A 371 8.17 2.56 2.15
CA LEU A 371 9.57 2.79 1.79
C LEU A 371 10.39 3.24 3.00
N ILE A 372 9.88 4.22 3.74
CA ILE A 372 10.53 4.76 4.95
C ILE A 372 10.74 3.65 5.99
N GLU A 373 9.70 2.88 6.29
CA GLU A 373 9.77 1.81 7.29
C GLU A 373 10.68 0.65 6.84
N THR A 374 10.68 0.31 5.55
CA THR A 374 11.60 -0.69 4.98
C THR A 374 13.05 -0.25 5.17
N MET A 375 13.37 0.99 4.80
CA MET A 375 14.72 1.56 4.96
C MET A 375 15.13 1.62 6.43
N ARG A 376 14.21 2.01 7.32
CA ARG A 376 14.42 2.03 8.77
C ARG A 376 14.84 0.64 9.29
N ARG A 377 14.15 -0.42 8.89
CA ARG A 377 14.46 -1.82 9.30
C ARG A 377 15.76 -2.34 8.70
N GLU A 378 16.12 -1.88 7.51
CA GLU A 378 17.42 -2.17 6.90
C GLU A 378 18.60 -1.49 7.62
N GLY A 379 18.34 -0.61 8.59
CA GLY A 379 19.36 0.08 9.39
C GLY A 379 19.76 1.45 8.87
N TYR A 380 18.96 2.06 8.00
CA TYR A 380 19.19 3.44 7.54
C TYR A 380 18.74 4.46 8.59
N GLU A 381 19.49 5.56 8.66
CA GLU A 381 19.15 6.75 9.43
C GLU A 381 19.12 7.95 8.49
N PHE A 382 17.99 8.63 8.46
CA PHE A 382 17.73 9.77 7.58
C PHE A 382 16.61 10.64 8.17
N GLN A 383 16.29 11.73 7.51
CA GLN A 383 15.15 12.57 7.88
C GLN A 383 14.26 12.82 6.67
N VAL A 384 12.97 13.05 6.94
CA VAL A 384 11.98 13.34 5.91
C VAL A 384 11.20 14.61 6.23
N SER A 385 10.79 15.31 5.16
CA SER A 385 9.89 16.46 5.25
C SER A 385 8.42 16.01 5.35
N THR A 386 7.52 16.97 5.56
CA THR A 386 6.08 16.75 5.36
C THR A 386 5.78 16.38 3.89
N PRO A 387 4.77 15.54 3.63
CA PRO A 387 4.36 15.24 2.26
C PRO A 387 3.70 16.46 1.59
N HIS A 388 4.03 16.69 0.32
CA HIS A 388 3.42 17.72 -0.53
C HIS A 388 2.78 17.08 -1.75
N VAL A 389 1.67 17.64 -2.21
CA VAL A 389 1.06 17.19 -3.47
C VAL A 389 1.80 17.76 -4.68
N LEU A 390 1.89 16.95 -5.72
CA LEU A 390 2.47 17.35 -7.01
C LEU A 390 1.39 17.98 -7.88
N ASN A 391 1.43 19.29 -7.99
CA ASN A 391 0.54 20.03 -8.86
C ASN A 391 1.02 19.96 -10.32
N LYS A 392 0.08 20.02 -11.28
CA LYS A 392 0.35 20.06 -12.72
C LYS A 392 -0.21 21.33 -13.32
N GLU A 393 0.48 21.88 -14.30
CA GLU A 393 -0.07 22.96 -15.12
C GLU A 393 -0.87 22.37 -16.28
N ILE A 394 -2.16 22.63 -16.31
CA ILE A 394 -3.09 22.17 -17.35
C ILE A 394 -3.81 23.41 -17.90
N ASP A 395 -3.72 23.65 -19.21
CA ASP A 395 -4.30 24.80 -19.87
C ASP A 395 -3.92 26.16 -19.22
N GLY A 396 -2.67 26.29 -18.76
CA GLY A 396 -2.15 27.50 -18.11
C GLY A 396 -2.69 27.75 -16.69
N LYS A 397 -3.34 26.76 -16.07
CA LYS A 397 -3.82 26.82 -14.69
C LYS A 397 -3.10 25.77 -13.84
N LEU A 398 -2.71 26.17 -12.63
CA LEU A 398 -2.16 25.24 -11.66
C LEU A 398 -3.29 24.35 -11.14
N CYS A 399 -3.19 23.04 -11.39
CA CYS A 399 -4.16 22.03 -11.00
C CYS A 399 -3.57 21.08 -9.96
N GLU A 400 -4.38 20.71 -8.99
CA GLU A 400 -4.07 19.73 -7.96
C GLU A 400 -4.76 18.39 -8.22
N PRO A 401 -4.20 17.25 -7.77
CA PRO A 401 -4.83 15.95 -7.89
C PRO A 401 -6.08 15.88 -7.00
N ILE A 402 -7.17 15.33 -7.57
CA ILE A 402 -8.46 15.13 -6.92
C ILE A 402 -8.73 13.64 -6.83
N GLU A 403 -9.05 13.15 -5.66
CA GLU A 403 -9.40 11.77 -5.40
C GLU A 403 -10.91 11.60 -5.24
N ARG A 404 -11.42 10.49 -5.78
CA ARG A 404 -12.74 9.97 -5.43
C ARG A 404 -12.59 9.17 -4.15
N MET A 405 -13.14 9.69 -3.07
CA MET A 405 -13.20 9.03 -1.77
C MET A 405 -14.56 8.36 -1.60
N VAL A 406 -14.58 7.09 -1.27
CA VAL A 406 -15.76 6.33 -0.89
C VAL A 406 -15.64 5.95 0.58
N ALA A 407 -16.65 6.26 1.37
CA ALA A 407 -16.68 5.95 2.79
C ALA A 407 -17.99 5.28 3.18
N ASP A 408 -17.91 4.11 3.83
CA ASP A 408 -19.05 3.43 4.44
C ASP A 408 -19.03 3.71 5.94
N VAL A 409 -20.05 4.42 6.41
CA VAL A 409 -20.10 4.93 7.80
C VAL A 409 -21.42 4.58 8.49
N PRO A 410 -21.43 4.42 9.82
CA PRO A 410 -22.67 4.35 10.58
C PRO A 410 -23.52 5.61 10.37
N GLU A 411 -24.83 5.47 10.34
CA GLU A 411 -25.77 6.58 10.08
C GLU A 411 -25.55 7.78 11.04
N ASN A 412 -25.22 7.51 12.30
CA ASN A 412 -24.94 8.55 13.30
C ASN A 412 -23.63 9.33 13.07
N SER A 413 -22.74 8.86 12.21
CA SER A 413 -21.46 9.51 11.89
C SER A 413 -21.48 10.29 10.57
N VAL A 414 -22.54 10.19 9.78
CA VAL A 414 -22.67 10.82 8.45
C VAL A 414 -22.43 12.33 8.52
N GLY A 415 -23.08 13.03 9.46
CA GLY A 415 -22.95 14.49 9.59
C GLY A 415 -21.51 14.93 9.89
N SER A 416 -20.83 14.23 10.82
CA SER A 416 -19.44 14.54 11.18
C SER A 416 -18.50 14.37 9.98
N VAL A 417 -18.67 13.31 9.20
CA VAL A 417 -17.83 13.04 8.02
C VAL A 417 -18.06 14.08 6.93
N ILE A 418 -19.32 14.46 6.66
CA ILE A 418 -19.64 15.48 5.65
C ILE A 418 -19.05 16.84 6.04
N ASP A 419 -19.21 17.26 7.30
CA ASP A 419 -18.69 18.54 7.81
C ASP A 419 -17.15 18.59 7.70
N LYS A 420 -16.48 17.52 8.08
CA LYS A 420 -15.02 17.40 7.97
C LYS A 420 -14.53 17.43 6.53
N MET A 421 -15.21 16.72 5.63
CA MET A 421 -14.87 16.75 4.21
C MET A 421 -15.09 18.11 3.58
N ALA A 422 -16.15 18.82 3.94
CA ALA A 422 -16.40 20.19 3.47
C ALA A 422 -15.26 21.14 3.89
N GLN A 423 -14.78 21.07 5.14
CA GLN A 423 -13.63 21.86 5.61
C GLN A 423 -12.35 21.53 4.80
N ARG A 424 -12.20 20.29 4.35
CA ARG A 424 -11.08 19.79 3.54
C ARG A 424 -11.30 19.97 2.03
N LYS A 425 -12.27 20.80 1.63
CA LYS A 425 -12.64 21.10 0.22
C LYS A 425 -13.15 19.90 -0.55
N GLY A 426 -13.67 18.89 0.14
CA GLY A 426 -14.37 17.75 -0.46
C GLY A 426 -15.78 18.13 -0.91
N GLU A 427 -16.17 17.65 -2.08
CA GLU A 427 -17.51 17.81 -2.65
C GLU A 427 -18.25 16.47 -2.56
N LEU A 428 -19.39 16.45 -1.88
CA LEU A 428 -20.25 15.27 -1.80
C LEU A 428 -20.89 15.00 -3.17
N ILE A 429 -20.67 13.82 -3.72
CA ILE A 429 -21.21 13.39 -5.02
C ILE A 429 -22.48 12.56 -4.83
N SER A 430 -22.42 11.57 -3.92
CA SER A 430 -23.55 10.69 -3.65
C SER A 430 -23.61 10.28 -2.19
N MET A 431 -24.82 9.93 -1.75
CA MET A 431 -25.11 9.37 -0.44
C MET A 431 -26.16 8.28 -0.60
N THR A 432 -25.78 7.03 -0.33
CA THR A 432 -26.64 5.86 -0.57
C THR A 432 -26.70 4.99 0.67
N PRO A 433 -27.88 4.60 1.16
CA PRO A 433 -28.01 3.65 2.26
C PRO A 433 -27.58 2.24 1.81
N ILE A 434 -26.80 1.54 2.65
CA ILE A 434 -26.36 0.16 2.45
C ILE A 434 -26.61 -0.59 3.76
N GLY A 435 -27.69 -1.37 3.80
CA GLY A 435 -28.09 -2.04 5.03
C GLY A 435 -28.26 -1.06 6.19
N SER A 436 -27.49 -1.23 7.26
CA SER A 436 -27.46 -0.36 8.45
C SER A 436 -26.45 0.80 8.36
N ARG A 437 -25.81 1.00 7.20
CA ARG A 437 -24.76 1.99 6.97
C ARG A 437 -25.12 2.94 5.85
N MET A 438 -24.37 4.04 5.76
CA MET A 438 -24.46 5.00 4.66
C MET A 438 -23.15 5.01 3.89
N ARG A 439 -23.23 4.87 2.58
CA ARG A 439 -22.13 5.10 1.66
C ARG A 439 -22.10 6.54 1.21
N LEU A 440 -20.96 7.19 1.41
CA LEU A 440 -20.70 8.56 1.02
C LEU A 440 -19.61 8.58 -0.04
N GLU A 441 -19.85 9.28 -1.16
CA GLU A 441 -18.83 9.49 -2.19
C GLU A 441 -18.49 10.96 -2.30
N PHE A 442 -17.20 11.27 -2.31
CA PHE A 442 -16.70 12.64 -2.39
C PHE A 442 -15.64 12.78 -3.48
N LEU A 443 -15.55 13.98 -4.07
CA LEU A 443 -14.35 14.44 -4.78
C LEU A 443 -13.56 15.37 -3.87
N VAL A 444 -12.36 14.91 -3.46
CA VAL A 444 -11.54 15.60 -2.46
C VAL A 444 -10.14 15.86 -3.02
N PRO A 445 -9.56 17.07 -2.84
CA PRO A 445 -8.15 17.27 -3.12
C PRO A 445 -7.28 16.29 -2.32
N THR A 446 -6.29 15.65 -2.95
CA THR A 446 -5.40 14.69 -2.27
C THR A 446 -4.81 15.25 -0.99
N ARG A 447 -4.42 16.54 -0.98
CA ARG A 447 -3.93 17.21 0.25
C ARG A 447 -4.99 17.34 1.35
N GLY A 448 -6.27 17.26 1.01
CA GLY A 448 -7.38 17.27 1.97
C GLY A 448 -7.54 15.94 2.71
N LEU A 449 -7.00 14.85 2.15
CA LEU A 449 -7.02 13.52 2.78
C LEU A 449 -5.84 13.29 3.72
N PHE A 450 -4.80 14.14 3.67
CA PHE A 450 -3.67 14.03 4.58
C PHE A 450 -4.13 14.11 6.03
N GLY A 451 -3.75 13.09 6.83
CA GLY A 451 -4.12 13.00 8.24
C GLY A 451 -5.61 12.73 8.53
N TYR A 452 -6.46 12.64 7.51
CA TYR A 452 -7.89 12.42 7.74
C TYR A 452 -8.22 11.02 8.22
N ARG A 453 -7.45 10.01 7.86
CA ARG A 453 -7.74 8.61 8.21
C ARG A 453 -7.90 8.37 9.71
N ASN A 454 -7.03 8.95 10.52
CA ASN A 454 -7.10 8.83 11.98
C ASN A 454 -8.30 9.60 12.57
N GLU A 455 -8.59 10.78 12.03
CA GLU A 455 -9.78 11.54 12.41
C GLU A 455 -11.05 10.79 12.03
N PHE A 456 -11.10 10.24 10.83
CA PHE A 456 -12.22 9.45 10.33
C PHE A 456 -12.52 8.23 11.22
N LEU A 457 -11.49 7.48 11.62
CA LEU A 457 -11.67 6.37 12.57
C LEU A 457 -12.20 6.84 13.92
N THR A 458 -11.76 8.01 14.40
CA THR A 458 -12.27 8.60 15.64
C THR A 458 -13.73 9.03 15.50
N ASP A 459 -14.08 9.74 14.42
CA ASP A 459 -15.43 10.22 14.14
C ASP A 459 -16.43 9.08 13.95
N THR A 460 -15.97 7.97 13.41
CA THR A 460 -16.77 6.76 13.16
C THR A 460 -16.62 5.70 14.26
N ARG A 461 -15.93 6.01 15.37
CA ARG A 461 -15.66 5.08 16.49
C ARG A 461 -14.96 3.78 16.07
N GLY A 462 -14.16 3.84 15.02
CA GLY A 462 -13.48 2.68 14.44
C GLY A 462 -14.33 1.83 13.50
N GLU A 463 -15.61 2.15 13.31
CA GLU A 463 -16.54 1.37 12.47
C GLU A 463 -16.55 1.83 11.01
N GLY A 464 -16.04 3.04 10.72
CA GLY A 464 -15.99 3.58 9.36
C GLY A 464 -14.91 2.93 8.51
N ILE A 465 -15.21 2.74 7.24
CA ILE A 465 -14.27 2.23 6.25
C ILE A 465 -14.20 3.22 5.11
N MET A 466 -12.99 3.61 4.71
CA MET A 466 -12.81 4.52 3.58
C MET A 466 -11.73 4.03 2.63
N ALA A 467 -11.95 4.33 1.35
CA ALA A 467 -10.99 4.14 0.26
C ALA A 467 -10.98 5.38 -0.62
N SER A 468 -9.84 5.70 -1.22
CA SER A 468 -9.73 6.79 -2.18
C SER A 468 -8.90 6.39 -3.39
N THR A 469 -9.21 6.96 -4.54
CA THR A 469 -8.50 6.73 -5.81
C THR A 469 -8.36 8.04 -6.56
N LEU A 470 -7.21 8.24 -7.22
CA LEU A 470 -7.03 9.41 -8.08
C LEU A 470 -8.05 9.37 -9.21
N GLU A 471 -8.86 10.43 -9.32
CA GLU A 471 -9.89 10.57 -10.34
C GLU A 471 -9.44 11.52 -11.46
N THR A 472 -8.99 12.72 -11.11
CA THR A 472 -8.67 13.76 -12.07
C THR A 472 -7.75 14.83 -11.47
N TYR A 473 -7.46 15.87 -12.25
CA TYR A 473 -6.80 17.09 -11.80
C TYR A 473 -7.75 18.27 -11.98
N GLN A 474 -7.89 19.12 -10.96
CA GLN A 474 -8.72 20.34 -11.01
C GLN A 474 -7.90 21.54 -10.50
N PRO A 475 -8.29 22.78 -10.88
CA PRO A 475 -7.65 23.97 -10.32
C PRO A 475 -7.62 23.96 -8.80
N VAL A 476 -6.53 24.45 -8.21
CA VAL A 476 -6.31 24.45 -6.76
C VAL A 476 -7.48 25.14 -6.03
N LYS A 477 -8.11 24.43 -5.09
CA LYS A 477 -9.33 24.84 -4.36
C LYS A 477 -9.10 25.77 -3.16
N GLY A 478 -7.98 26.48 -3.09
CA GLY A 478 -7.64 27.38 -1.97
C GLY A 478 -6.93 26.65 -0.81
N GLU A 479 -6.78 27.31 0.32
CA GLU A 479 -6.04 26.77 1.47
C GLU A 479 -6.84 25.72 2.24
N ILE A 480 -6.14 24.70 2.74
CA ILE A 480 -6.65 23.67 3.65
C ILE A 480 -5.72 23.67 4.86
N GLU A 481 -6.27 23.96 6.04
CA GLU A 481 -5.52 23.89 7.29
C GLU A 481 -5.30 22.40 7.66
N ARG A 482 -4.04 21.98 7.73
CA ARG A 482 -3.67 20.61 8.08
C ARG A 482 -3.73 20.34 9.58
N ARG A 483 -3.22 21.28 10.39
CA ARG A 483 -3.12 21.17 11.84
C ARG A 483 -3.47 22.50 12.49
N LEU A 484 -4.47 22.48 13.38
CA LEU A 484 -4.94 23.66 14.12
C LEU A 484 -4.11 23.94 15.38
N THR A 485 -3.27 23.00 15.82
CA THR A 485 -2.53 23.09 17.08
C THR A 485 -1.02 23.19 16.83
N GLY A 486 -0.34 23.96 17.67
CA GLY A 486 1.13 24.06 17.66
C GLY A 486 1.82 22.85 18.30
N SER A 487 3.15 22.88 18.31
CA SER A 487 4.02 21.90 18.94
C SER A 487 4.58 22.38 20.27
N LEU A 488 4.74 21.46 21.23
CA LEU A 488 5.60 21.65 22.40
C LEU A 488 7.04 21.34 21.98
N VAL A 489 7.91 22.36 22.00
CA VAL A 489 9.28 22.26 21.47
C VAL A 489 10.26 22.35 22.63
N ALA A 490 11.18 21.40 22.74
CA ALA A 490 12.21 21.41 23.77
C ALA A 490 13.12 22.65 23.64
N PHE A 491 13.31 23.35 24.75
CA PHE A 491 14.12 24.57 24.80
C PHE A 491 15.62 24.27 24.92
N GLU A 492 15.98 23.22 25.63
CA GLU A 492 17.37 22.84 25.90
C GLU A 492 17.61 21.34 25.66
N THR A 493 18.88 21.00 25.55
CA THR A 493 19.33 19.60 25.38
C THR A 493 19.57 18.98 26.75
N GLY A 494 19.10 17.75 26.96
CA GLY A 494 19.26 17.01 28.20
C GLY A 494 18.33 15.81 28.30
N GLU A 495 18.13 15.31 29.50
CA GLU A 495 17.22 14.22 29.81
C GLU A 495 15.92 14.76 30.38
N ALA A 496 14.79 14.36 29.83
CA ALA A 496 13.48 14.72 30.30
C ALA A 496 13.21 14.13 31.70
N CYS A 497 12.85 14.95 32.66
CA CYS A 497 12.58 14.51 34.01
C CYS A 497 11.10 14.66 34.40
N ALA A 498 10.64 13.83 35.35
CA ALA A 498 9.24 13.85 35.79
C ALA A 498 8.76 15.23 36.24
N TYR A 499 9.60 16.01 36.89
CA TYR A 499 9.27 17.38 37.33
C TYR A 499 9.09 18.34 36.14
N GLY A 500 9.99 18.27 35.15
CA GLY A 500 9.90 19.07 33.93
C GLY A 500 8.64 18.73 33.14
N LEU A 501 8.37 17.44 32.91
CA LEU A 501 7.18 16.96 32.21
C LEU A 501 5.89 17.32 32.95
N GLY A 502 5.86 17.20 34.29
CA GLY A 502 4.70 17.56 35.10
C GLY A 502 4.31 19.04 34.97
N ASN A 503 5.29 19.94 34.80
CA ASN A 503 5.02 21.36 34.57
C ASN A 503 4.52 21.68 33.14
N VAL A 504 4.66 20.74 32.22
CA VAL A 504 4.33 20.92 30.78
C VAL A 504 3.04 20.21 30.39
N GLN A 505 2.65 19.13 31.08
CA GLN A 505 1.50 18.31 30.71
C GLN A 505 0.17 19.07 30.63
N ASP A 506 -0.02 20.13 31.41
CA ASP A 506 -1.24 20.97 31.36
C ASP A 506 -1.30 21.84 30.08
N ARG A 507 -0.20 21.94 29.34
CA ARG A 507 -0.09 22.76 28.13
C ARG A 507 -0.35 21.96 26.85
N GLY A 508 -0.45 20.63 26.97
CA GLY A 508 -0.68 19.76 25.83
C GLY A 508 -0.43 18.29 26.10
N THR A 509 -0.52 17.49 25.04
CA THR A 509 -0.30 16.04 25.10
C THR A 509 1.17 15.74 24.85
N LEU A 510 1.83 15.06 25.78
CA LEU A 510 3.24 14.68 25.67
C LEU A 510 3.43 13.46 24.78
N PHE A 511 4.53 13.44 24.03
CA PHE A 511 4.96 12.30 23.18
C PHE A 511 6.10 11.50 23.79
N ILE A 512 6.73 12.02 24.84
CA ILE A 512 7.91 11.44 25.49
C ILE A 512 7.65 11.11 26.95
N ALA A 513 8.37 10.10 27.46
CA ALA A 513 8.38 9.68 28.85
C ALA A 513 9.55 10.31 29.64
N PRO A 514 9.51 10.27 30.99
CA PRO A 514 10.69 10.56 31.81
C PRO A 514 11.88 9.65 31.43
N GLY A 515 13.11 10.21 31.46
CA GLY A 515 14.31 9.49 31.05
C GLY A 515 14.61 9.56 29.53
N THR A 516 13.74 10.16 28.74
CA THR A 516 13.99 10.34 27.30
C THR A 516 15.03 11.45 27.08
N GLU A 517 16.08 11.17 26.34
CA GLU A 517 17.02 12.20 25.88
C GLU A 517 16.35 13.10 24.84
N VAL A 518 16.51 14.42 25.01
CA VAL A 518 15.98 15.44 24.10
C VAL A 518 17.05 16.45 23.74
N TYR A 519 16.89 17.13 22.62
CA TYR A 519 17.73 18.27 22.24
C TYR A 519 16.89 19.50 21.93
N ALA A 520 17.51 20.67 21.97
CA ALA A 520 16.83 21.93 21.66
C ALA A 520 16.25 21.91 20.25
N GLY A 521 14.96 22.22 20.10
CA GLY A 521 14.24 22.14 18.82
C GLY A 521 13.53 20.82 18.56
N MET A 522 13.71 19.79 19.39
CA MET A 522 12.95 18.54 19.31
C MET A 522 11.50 18.77 19.75
N ILE A 523 10.55 18.16 19.05
CA ILE A 523 9.13 18.20 19.41
C ILE A 523 8.85 17.12 20.46
N VAL A 524 8.33 17.54 21.61
CA VAL A 524 8.10 16.68 22.77
C VAL A 524 6.62 16.48 23.09
N GLY A 525 5.74 17.15 22.35
CA GLY A 525 4.29 17.03 22.51
C GLY A 525 3.52 17.95 21.58
N GLN A 526 2.20 17.77 21.60
CA GLN A 526 1.22 18.62 20.92
C GLN A 526 0.72 19.69 21.86
N CYS A 527 0.75 20.96 21.43
CA CYS A 527 0.25 22.09 22.23
C CYS A 527 -1.28 22.17 22.17
N ASN A 528 -1.93 22.60 23.25
CA ASN A 528 -3.38 22.90 23.27
C ASN A 528 -3.73 24.24 22.59
N ARG A 529 -2.72 25.01 22.13
CA ARG A 529 -2.88 26.29 21.42
C ARG A 529 -2.45 26.15 19.97
N ASN A 530 -2.88 27.10 19.14
CA ASN A 530 -2.53 27.13 17.71
C ASN A 530 -1.05 27.49 17.43
N GLU A 531 -0.33 28.00 18.43
CA GLU A 531 1.06 28.41 18.29
C GLU A 531 2.01 27.44 18.99
N ASP A 532 3.22 27.30 18.46
CA ASP A 532 4.28 26.53 19.08
C ASP A 532 4.70 27.13 20.41
N MET A 533 4.98 26.26 21.37
CA MET A 533 5.41 26.65 22.69
C MET A 533 6.76 26.00 23.02
N SER A 534 7.78 26.82 23.31
CA SER A 534 9.03 26.31 23.84
C SER A 534 8.89 25.95 25.31
N VAL A 535 9.30 24.73 25.66
CA VAL A 535 9.15 24.15 27.00
C VAL A 535 10.46 23.56 27.51
N ASN A 536 10.68 23.63 28.81
CA ASN A 536 11.82 23.00 29.45
C ASN A 536 11.40 21.70 30.16
N VAL A 537 11.61 20.59 29.48
CA VAL A 537 11.31 19.23 30.01
C VAL A 537 12.45 18.64 30.84
N CYS A 538 13.65 19.27 30.80
CA CYS A 538 14.85 18.84 31.53
C CYS A 538 14.95 19.46 32.92
N LYS A 539 14.04 20.38 33.27
CA LYS A 539 14.06 21.12 34.52
C LYS A 539 13.89 20.20 35.73
N LYS A 540 14.95 20.05 36.51
CA LYS A 540 14.94 19.29 37.77
C LYS A 540 14.34 20.10 38.90
N LYS A 541 13.70 19.42 39.87
CA LYS A 541 13.24 20.04 41.10
C LYS A 541 14.44 20.53 41.90
N GLN A 542 14.49 21.81 42.24
CA GLN A 542 15.52 22.32 43.13
C GLN A 542 15.22 21.86 44.55
N LEU A 543 16.15 21.16 45.16
CA LEU A 543 16.12 20.80 46.57
C LEU A 543 16.39 22.06 47.39
N THR A 544 15.43 22.55 48.18
CA THR A 544 15.63 23.62 49.16
C THR A 544 15.55 23.01 50.55
N ASN A 545 16.46 23.40 51.45
CA ASN A 545 16.55 22.94 52.84
C ASN A 545 15.33 23.26 53.72
N MET A 546 14.28 23.90 53.18
CA MET A 546 13.12 24.37 53.90
C MET A 546 11.83 23.53 53.69
N ARG A 547 11.92 22.40 52.99
CA ARG A 547 10.72 21.56 52.79
C ARG A 547 10.75 20.37 53.75
N ALA A 548 9.68 20.26 54.56
CA ALA A 548 9.45 19.10 55.42
C ALA A 548 9.39 17.82 54.58
N ALA A 549 10.06 16.77 55.05
CA ALA A 549 10.20 15.49 54.34
C ALA A 549 8.88 14.71 54.07
N GLY A 550 7.71 15.31 54.34
CA GLY A 550 6.41 14.69 54.15
C GLY A 550 5.48 15.34 53.11
N SER A 551 5.95 16.38 52.38
CA SER A 551 5.07 17.14 51.47
C SER A 551 5.32 16.90 49.96
N ASP A 552 6.07 15.86 49.59
CA ASP A 552 6.29 15.52 48.20
C ASP A 552 5.14 14.62 47.69
N GLU A 553 4.05 15.24 47.22
CA GLU A 553 3.09 14.51 46.40
C GLU A 553 3.80 13.92 45.15
N ALA A 554 3.54 12.63 44.90
CA ALA A 554 4.05 11.97 43.70
C ALA A 554 3.47 12.68 42.46
N ILE A 555 4.36 13.15 41.58
CA ILE A 555 3.93 13.78 40.31
C ILE A 555 3.24 12.71 39.49
N ARG A 556 1.95 12.84 39.28
CA ARG A 556 1.19 11.98 38.39
C ARG A 556 1.35 12.49 36.97
N LEU A 557 2.00 11.72 36.12
CA LEU A 557 2.12 12.02 34.68
C LEU A 557 1.08 11.21 33.91
N ALA A 558 0.40 11.87 32.97
CA ALA A 558 -0.39 11.17 31.96
C ALA A 558 0.53 10.31 31.09
N PRO A 559 0.10 9.12 30.65
CA PRO A 559 0.87 8.31 29.71
C PRO A 559 1.19 9.10 28.45
N PRO A 560 2.44 9.05 27.93
CA PRO A 560 2.77 9.75 26.70
C PRO A 560 2.05 9.09 25.51
N LYS A 561 1.63 9.89 24.54
CA LYS A 561 1.08 9.41 23.28
C LYS A 561 2.25 9.01 22.36
N VAL A 562 2.47 7.71 22.22
CA VAL A 562 3.47 7.18 21.26
C VAL A 562 2.84 7.20 19.87
N LEU A 563 3.47 7.92 18.94
CA LEU A 563 3.01 8.06 17.57
C LEU A 563 3.64 7.00 16.67
N SER A 564 2.85 6.40 15.78
CA SER A 564 3.37 5.56 14.69
C SER A 564 4.08 6.42 13.63
N LEU A 565 4.76 5.78 12.66
CA LEU A 565 5.39 6.49 11.55
C LEU A 565 4.37 7.35 10.77
N GLU A 566 3.22 6.78 10.43
CA GLU A 566 2.14 7.47 9.72
C GLU A 566 1.62 8.66 10.54
N GLN A 567 1.36 8.46 11.82
CA GLN A 567 0.93 9.53 12.72
C GLN A 567 1.97 10.64 12.87
N CYS A 568 3.26 10.30 12.86
CA CYS A 568 4.33 11.30 12.81
C CYS A 568 4.30 12.10 11.50
N MET A 569 4.16 11.43 10.36
CA MET A 569 4.08 12.07 9.03
C MET A 569 2.87 13.00 8.92
N GLU A 570 1.72 12.57 9.41
CA GLU A 570 0.49 13.37 9.46
C GLU A 570 0.63 14.60 10.38
N TYR A 571 1.36 14.46 11.47
CA TYR A 571 1.55 15.52 12.47
C TYR A 571 2.47 16.66 11.98
N LEU A 572 3.42 16.36 11.08
CA LEU A 572 4.42 17.31 10.62
C LEU A 572 3.82 18.57 9.98
N ALA A 573 4.30 19.73 10.38
CA ALA A 573 4.11 20.99 9.67
C ALA A 573 5.28 21.26 8.69
N ASP A 574 5.13 22.26 7.82
CA ASP A 574 6.11 22.56 6.76
C ASP A 574 7.49 22.99 7.29
N ASP A 575 7.55 23.51 8.52
CA ASP A 575 8.78 23.89 9.21
C ASP A 575 9.33 22.79 10.12
N GLU A 576 8.79 21.57 10.03
CA GLU A 576 9.15 20.42 10.83
C GLU A 576 9.76 19.30 9.97
N LEU A 577 10.54 18.44 10.61
CA LEU A 577 11.17 17.27 10.01
C LEU A 577 10.98 16.06 10.93
N LEU A 578 10.92 14.88 10.34
CA LEU A 578 10.91 13.61 11.07
C LEU A 578 12.28 12.94 10.91
N GLU A 579 12.99 12.72 12.01
CA GLU A 579 14.13 11.82 12.04
C GLU A 579 13.65 10.37 12.08
N VAL A 580 14.13 9.59 11.16
CA VAL A 580 13.85 8.16 11.05
C VAL A 580 15.13 7.40 11.32
N THR A 581 15.13 6.61 12.39
CA THR A 581 16.27 5.77 12.77
C THR A 581 15.79 4.34 13.04
N PRO A 582 16.66 3.34 13.04
CA PRO A 582 16.25 1.95 13.35
C PRO A 582 15.50 1.79 14.68
N LYS A 583 15.79 2.64 15.67
CA LYS A 583 15.23 2.52 17.03
C LYS A 583 14.19 3.57 17.38
N SER A 584 14.25 4.76 16.74
CA SER A 584 13.49 5.93 17.16
C SER A 584 12.88 6.68 15.98
N LEU A 585 11.71 7.29 16.25
CA LEU A 585 11.09 8.32 15.42
C LEU A 585 11.06 9.61 16.23
N ARG A 586 11.74 10.65 15.77
CA ARG A 586 11.83 11.93 16.48
C ARG A 586 11.44 13.07 15.56
N MET A 587 10.43 13.83 15.94
CA MET A 587 10.03 15.03 15.22
C MET A 587 10.82 16.22 15.75
N ARG A 588 11.20 17.13 14.86
CA ARG A 588 11.95 18.33 15.23
C ARG A 588 11.62 19.52 14.35
N LYS A 589 11.90 20.70 14.84
CA LYS A 589 11.88 21.90 14.00
C LYS A 589 13.07 21.90 13.03
N ARG A 590 12.85 22.42 11.82
CA ARG A 590 13.90 22.60 10.83
C ARG A 590 15.00 23.54 11.33
N ILE A 591 14.62 24.63 12.00
CA ILE A 591 15.52 25.55 12.70
C ILE A 591 15.51 25.17 14.18
N LEU A 592 16.60 24.60 14.68
CA LEU A 592 16.70 24.11 16.06
C LEU A 592 16.79 25.23 17.10
N ASP A 593 17.54 26.30 16.80
CA ASP A 593 17.71 27.43 17.72
C ASP A 593 16.43 28.26 17.88
N HIS A 594 15.99 28.46 19.12
CA HIS A 594 14.76 29.19 19.44
C HIS A 594 14.78 30.63 18.92
N SER A 595 15.88 31.35 19.14
CA SER A 595 16.00 32.76 18.75
C SER A 595 16.03 32.93 17.23
N ALA A 596 16.63 31.97 16.52
CA ALA A 596 16.62 31.94 15.06
C ALA A 596 15.22 31.65 14.51
N ARG A 597 14.43 30.73 15.13
CA ARG A 597 13.03 30.49 14.76
C ARG A 597 12.17 31.76 14.91
N MET A 598 12.28 32.43 16.04
CA MET A 598 11.51 33.66 16.29
C MET A 598 11.84 34.77 15.30
N ARG A 599 13.13 34.92 14.92
CA ARG A 599 13.56 35.87 13.88
C ARG A 599 13.01 35.50 12.49
N ALA A 600 13.02 34.21 12.14
CA ALA A 600 12.48 33.73 10.88
C ALA A 600 10.96 33.95 10.80
N ALA A 601 10.22 33.62 11.86
CA ALA A 601 8.78 33.86 11.95
C ALA A 601 8.41 35.36 11.86
N SER A 602 9.20 36.23 12.47
CA SER A 602 9.00 37.70 12.37
C SER A 602 9.24 38.22 10.95
N LYS A 603 10.24 37.67 10.22
CA LYS A 603 10.49 38.04 8.81
C LYS A 603 9.43 37.55 7.84
N ALA A 604 8.76 36.43 8.14
CA ALA A 604 7.70 35.89 7.30
C ALA A 604 6.36 36.63 7.47
N LYS A 605 6.17 37.36 8.60
CA LYS A 605 4.98 38.19 8.87
C LYS A 605 5.06 39.61 8.28
N ASN A 606 6.27 40.05 7.87
CA ASN A 606 6.52 41.33 7.20
C ASN A 606 6.74 41.12 5.70
#